data_59d9d749ea1d3517cd3d88ba06c789da
#
_entry.id   59d9d749ea1d3517cd3d88ba06c789da
#
_cell.length_a   1.000
_cell.length_b   1.000
_cell.length_c   1.000
_cell.angle_alpha   90.00
_cell.angle_beta   90.00
_cell.angle_gamma   90.00
#
_symmetry.space_group_name_H-M   'P 1'
#
loop_
_entity.id
_entity.type
_entity.pdbx_description
1 polymer ?
#
loop_
_entity_poly.entity_id
_entity_poly.type
_entity_poly.pdbx_seq_one_letter_code
_entity_poly.pdbx_strand_id
1 'polypeptide(L)'
;MNQKLLTPWKPTKAQLLAAHNKRVPDLVAKDLIVLFAGINPGLYTAAIGRHFGRPGNRFWPALYAGGFTPRLFSPFESDLLLDLKLGITNVVDRATARADELTNDELRAGGKRLEAKVKLWAPTVVAFVGIGPYRIVSGIKDARVGLQKNRFGGSHAWVLPNPSGLNAHYQPAALAQLFGDLRVWATAQHKRRQKKRPIS
;
A
#
# COMPACT_ATOMS: atom_id res chain seq x y z
N MET A 1 0.55 2.04 -25.87
CA MET A 1 1.88 1.53 -25.47
C MET A 1 1.72 0.08 -25.01
N ASN A 2 2.34 -0.88 -25.71
CA ASN A 2 2.33 -2.30 -25.31
C ASN A 2 3.13 -2.43 -24.01
N GLN A 3 2.47 -2.45 -22.85
CA GLN A 3 3.09 -2.84 -21.59
C GLN A 3 3.45 -4.32 -21.69
N LYS A 4 4.73 -4.60 -21.85
CA LYS A 4 5.27 -5.95 -21.80
C LYS A 4 5.03 -6.47 -20.37
N LEU A 5 3.96 -7.27 -20.17
CA LEU A 5 3.73 -7.95 -18.90
C LEU A 5 4.97 -8.79 -18.58
N LEU A 6 5.63 -8.47 -17.47
CA LEU A 6 6.81 -9.21 -17.07
C LEU A 6 6.41 -10.64 -16.69
N THR A 7 7.08 -11.63 -17.25
CA THR A 7 6.86 -13.04 -16.88
C THR A 7 7.21 -13.23 -15.39
N PRO A 8 6.33 -13.85 -14.60
CA PRO A 8 6.63 -14.15 -13.20
C PRO A 8 7.90 -15.00 -13.07
N TRP A 9 8.79 -14.62 -12.16
CA TRP A 9 10.01 -15.36 -11.88
C TRP A 9 10.27 -15.43 -10.35
N LYS A 10 11.07 -16.37 -9.90
CA LYS A 10 11.41 -16.55 -8.49
C LYS A 10 12.89 -16.20 -8.27
N PRO A 11 13.21 -15.32 -7.30
CA PRO A 11 14.59 -14.99 -7.00
C PRO A 11 15.32 -16.16 -6.31
N THR A 12 16.60 -16.31 -6.62
CA THR A 12 17.51 -17.21 -5.91
C THR A 12 17.81 -16.70 -4.50
N LYS A 13 18.38 -17.54 -3.64
CA LYS A 13 18.80 -17.13 -2.29
C LYS A 13 19.81 -15.97 -2.34
N ALA A 14 20.75 -16.00 -3.27
CA ALA A 14 21.75 -14.93 -3.45
C ALA A 14 21.07 -13.60 -3.85
N GLN A 15 20.09 -13.64 -4.76
CA GLN A 15 19.31 -12.46 -5.16
C GLN A 15 18.47 -11.90 -4.02
N LEU A 16 17.92 -12.76 -3.16
CA LEU A 16 17.19 -12.32 -1.95
C LEU A 16 18.13 -11.59 -0.99
N LEU A 17 19.30 -12.13 -0.69
CA LEU A 17 20.28 -11.49 0.19
C LEU A 17 20.78 -10.16 -0.40
N ALA A 18 21.07 -10.14 -1.70
CA ALA A 18 21.48 -8.93 -2.41
C ALA A 18 20.38 -7.87 -2.53
N ALA A 19 19.13 -8.19 -2.16
CA ALA A 19 18.02 -7.25 -2.15
C ALA A 19 17.91 -6.43 -0.85
N HIS A 20 18.70 -6.73 0.17
CA HIS A 20 18.75 -5.95 1.41
C HIS A 20 19.07 -4.48 1.11
N ASN A 21 18.36 -3.56 1.76
CA ASN A 21 18.43 -2.11 1.53
C ASN A 21 18.01 -1.61 0.14
N LYS A 22 17.67 -2.50 -0.81
CA LYS A 22 17.12 -2.07 -2.10
C LYS A 22 15.76 -1.37 -1.91
N ARG A 23 15.43 -0.52 -2.88
CA ARG A 23 14.15 0.17 -2.95
C ARG A 23 13.29 -0.45 -4.04
N VAL A 24 11.98 -0.33 -3.86
CA VAL A 24 11.00 -0.59 -4.93
C VAL A 24 10.38 0.75 -5.30
N PRO A 25 10.39 1.13 -6.59
CA PRO A 25 9.79 2.39 -7.03
C PRO A 25 8.33 2.50 -6.63
N ASP A 26 7.90 3.68 -6.21
CA ASP A 26 6.50 3.95 -5.95
C ASP A 26 5.67 3.77 -7.23
N LEU A 27 4.51 3.19 -7.10
CA LEU A 27 3.51 3.11 -8.15
C LEU A 27 2.49 4.22 -7.91
N VAL A 28 2.67 5.37 -8.56
CA VAL A 28 1.87 6.57 -8.28
C VAL A 28 1.52 7.33 -9.56
N ALA A 29 0.37 7.99 -9.53
CA ALA A 29 -0.11 8.90 -10.56
C ALA A 29 -0.89 10.04 -9.91
N LYS A 30 -1.28 11.04 -10.71
CA LYS A 30 -2.23 12.07 -10.26
C LYS A 30 -3.63 11.48 -10.08
N ASP A 31 -4.43 12.07 -9.20
CA ASP A 31 -5.85 11.79 -9.03
C ASP A 31 -6.17 10.35 -8.60
N LEU A 32 -5.31 9.75 -7.78
CA LEU A 32 -5.57 8.44 -7.21
C LEU A 32 -6.78 8.47 -6.27
N ILE A 33 -7.59 7.40 -6.34
CA ILE A 33 -8.64 7.13 -5.36
C ILE A 33 -8.01 6.66 -4.06
N VAL A 34 -7.12 5.66 -4.14
CA VAL A 34 -6.41 5.11 -2.98
C VAL A 34 -4.92 4.98 -3.29
N LEU A 35 -4.09 5.47 -2.37
CA LEU A 35 -2.66 5.17 -2.30
C LEU A 35 -2.43 4.21 -1.13
N PHE A 36 -2.11 2.96 -1.43
CA PHE A 36 -1.75 1.97 -0.40
C PHE A 36 -0.32 2.17 0.06
N ALA A 37 -0.12 2.34 1.36
CA ALA A 37 1.19 2.51 1.97
C ALA A 37 1.56 1.26 2.78
N GLY A 38 2.46 0.42 2.25
CA GLY A 38 3.06 -0.69 2.98
C GLY A 38 4.04 -0.19 4.05
N ILE A 39 4.52 -1.10 4.91
CA ILE A 39 5.53 -0.78 5.94
C ILE A 39 6.85 -0.48 5.24
N ASN A 40 7.41 -1.48 4.60
CA ASN A 40 8.61 -1.45 3.76
C ASN A 40 8.63 -2.67 2.83
N PRO A 41 9.49 -2.69 1.80
CA PRO A 41 9.68 -3.88 0.98
C PRO A 41 10.31 -5.01 1.79
N GLY A 42 9.78 -6.23 1.71
CA GLY A 42 10.52 -7.43 2.10
C GLY A 42 11.55 -7.79 1.03
N LEU A 43 12.56 -8.62 1.38
CA LEU A 43 13.63 -9.00 0.44
C LEU A 43 13.10 -9.57 -0.89
N TYR A 44 12.07 -10.43 -0.83
CA TYR A 44 11.47 -10.99 -2.05
C TYR A 44 10.87 -9.90 -2.94
N THR A 45 10.09 -9.01 -2.34
CA THR A 45 9.47 -7.83 -2.98
C THR A 45 10.52 -6.95 -3.66
N ALA A 46 11.63 -6.69 -2.97
CA ALA A 46 12.72 -5.88 -3.49
C ALA A 46 13.55 -6.60 -4.56
N ALA A 47 13.72 -7.92 -4.44
CA ALA A 47 14.43 -8.73 -5.44
C ALA A 47 13.70 -8.74 -6.79
N ILE A 48 12.37 -8.88 -6.78
CA ILE A 48 11.56 -8.86 -8.01
C ILE A 48 11.15 -7.44 -8.45
N GLY A 49 11.39 -6.42 -7.61
CA GLY A 49 11.01 -5.04 -7.90
C GLY A 49 9.50 -4.78 -7.96
N ARG A 50 8.67 -5.60 -7.29
CA ARG A 50 7.21 -5.53 -7.34
C ARG A 50 6.58 -5.59 -5.95
N HIS A 51 5.74 -4.61 -5.62
CA HIS A 51 5.10 -4.48 -4.31
C HIS A 51 4.29 -5.72 -3.91
N PHE A 52 4.33 -6.03 -2.61
CA PHE A 52 3.63 -7.18 -2.02
C PHE A 52 3.89 -8.51 -2.73
N GLY A 53 5.09 -8.66 -3.33
CA GLY A 53 5.43 -9.76 -4.22
C GLY A 53 5.76 -11.08 -3.54
N ARG A 54 5.94 -11.12 -2.19
CA ARG A 54 6.27 -12.36 -1.48
C ARG A 54 5.15 -13.39 -1.63
N PRO A 55 5.46 -14.65 -2.02
CA PRO A 55 4.48 -15.73 -2.02
C PRO A 55 3.78 -15.85 -0.66
N GLY A 56 2.45 -16.06 -0.69
CA GLY A 56 1.62 -16.09 0.52
C GLY A 56 1.22 -14.72 1.07
N ASN A 57 1.66 -13.60 0.47
CA ASN A 57 1.13 -12.29 0.82
C ASN A 57 -0.32 -12.18 0.32
N ARG A 58 -1.22 -11.77 1.20
CA ARG A 58 -2.67 -11.72 0.93
C ARG A 58 -3.14 -10.37 0.39
N PHE A 59 -2.25 -9.42 0.11
CA PHE A 59 -2.63 -8.11 -0.43
C PHE A 59 -3.40 -8.22 -1.74
N TRP A 60 -2.86 -8.94 -2.72
CA TRP A 60 -3.48 -9.11 -4.03
C TRP A 60 -4.81 -9.87 -3.97
N PRO A 61 -4.92 -11.00 -3.24
CA PRO A 61 -6.21 -11.65 -2.99
C PRO A 61 -7.22 -10.75 -2.29
N ALA A 62 -6.81 -9.99 -1.25
CA ALA A 62 -7.70 -9.08 -0.54
C ALA A 62 -8.17 -7.91 -1.41
N LEU A 63 -7.28 -7.38 -2.26
CA LEU A 63 -7.61 -6.33 -3.21
C LEU A 63 -8.69 -6.79 -4.21
N TYR A 64 -8.53 -7.99 -4.76
CA TYR A 64 -9.53 -8.59 -5.67
C TYR A 64 -10.83 -8.91 -4.94
N ALA A 65 -10.77 -9.63 -3.83
CA ALA A 65 -11.97 -10.03 -3.07
C ALA A 65 -12.72 -8.80 -2.50
N GLY A 66 -12.02 -7.70 -2.19
CA GLY A 66 -12.60 -6.41 -1.84
C GLY A 66 -13.19 -5.63 -3.03
N GLY A 67 -13.08 -6.16 -4.25
CA GLY A 67 -13.67 -5.61 -5.47
C GLY A 67 -12.92 -4.42 -6.08
N PHE A 68 -11.65 -4.21 -5.72
CA PHE A 68 -10.83 -3.14 -6.32
C PHE A 68 -10.37 -3.47 -7.74
N THR A 69 -10.23 -4.75 -8.08
CA THR A 69 -9.77 -5.20 -9.39
C THR A 69 -10.79 -6.15 -10.03
N PRO A 70 -10.93 -6.19 -11.36
CA PRO A 70 -11.92 -7.03 -12.05
C PRO A 70 -11.56 -8.52 -12.00
N ARG A 71 -10.29 -8.86 -11.73
CA ARG A 71 -9.75 -10.19 -11.55
C ARG A 71 -8.58 -10.16 -10.57
N LEU A 72 -8.13 -11.32 -10.13
CA LEU A 72 -6.92 -11.42 -9.31
C LEU A 72 -5.69 -11.02 -10.16
N PHE A 73 -5.03 -9.92 -9.76
CA PHE A 73 -3.77 -9.51 -10.36
C PHE A 73 -2.60 -10.18 -9.65
N SER A 74 -1.54 -10.46 -10.39
CA SER A 74 -0.24 -10.80 -9.84
C SER A 74 0.56 -9.53 -9.52
N PRO A 75 1.59 -9.59 -8.67
CA PRO A 75 2.50 -8.47 -8.44
C PRO A 75 3.14 -7.92 -9.72
N PHE A 76 3.33 -8.77 -10.73
CA PHE A 76 3.91 -8.39 -12.03
C PHE A 76 2.97 -7.57 -12.92
N GLU A 77 1.69 -7.54 -12.55
CA GLU A 77 0.65 -6.74 -13.22
C GLU A 77 0.32 -5.46 -12.43
N SER A 78 1.16 -5.10 -11.44
CA SER A 78 0.91 -3.94 -10.57
C SER A 78 0.63 -2.65 -11.32
N ASP A 79 1.25 -2.45 -12.49
CA ASP A 79 1.12 -1.24 -13.28
C ASP A 79 -0.33 -0.99 -13.74
N LEU A 80 -1.15 -2.06 -13.89
CA LEU A 80 -2.58 -1.98 -14.22
C LEU A 80 -3.42 -1.29 -13.11
N LEU A 81 -2.89 -1.17 -11.90
CA LEU A 81 -3.58 -0.46 -10.81
C LEU A 81 -3.75 1.03 -11.11
N LEU A 82 -2.83 1.63 -11.85
CA LEU A 82 -2.90 3.06 -12.20
C LEU A 82 -4.13 3.38 -13.05
N ASP A 83 -4.51 2.47 -13.96
CA ASP A 83 -5.73 2.60 -14.77
C ASP A 83 -7.00 2.58 -13.90
N LEU A 84 -6.92 1.92 -12.74
CA LEU A 84 -7.98 1.87 -11.73
C LEU A 84 -7.87 3.01 -10.69
N LYS A 85 -6.96 3.98 -10.91
CA LYS A 85 -6.66 5.08 -9.97
C LYS A 85 -6.21 4.58 -8.58
N LEU A 86 -5.49 3.48 -8.55
CA LEU A 86 -4.90 2.90 -7.35
C LEU A 86 -3.39 3.01 -7.43
N GLY A 87 -2.74 3.30 -6.31
CA GLY A 87 -1.29 3.39 -6.23
C GLY A 87 -0.74 2.61 -5.05
N ILE A 88 0.57 2.37 -5.05
CA ILE A 88 1.28 1.69 -3.96
C ILE A 88 2.58 2.43 -3.65
N THR A 89 2.86 2.59 -2.38
CA THR A 89 4.11 3.12 -1.81
C THR A 89 4.46 2.38 -0.52
N ASN A 90 5.53 2.81 0.16
CA ASN A 90 5.90 2.32 1.49
C ASN A 90 6.19 3.49 2.44
N VAL A 91 6.04 3.25 3.74
CA VAL A 91 6.48 4.18 4.79
C VAL A 91 8.00 4.30 4.79
N VAL A 92 8.71 3.16 4.73
CA VAL A 92 10.18 3.11 4.63
C VAL A 92 10.55 2.46 3.30
N ASP A 93 11.46 3.09 2.56
CA ASP A 93 11.79 2.65 1.20
C ASP A 93 12.78 1.46 1.18
N ARG A 94 13.62 1.28 2.22
CA ARG A 94 14.63 0.22 2.26
C ARG A 94 14.04 -1.16 2.56
N ALA A 95 14.51 -2.16 1.82
CA ALA A 95 14.12 -3.54 2.03
C ALA A 95 14.83 -4.16 3.23
N THR A 96 14.07 -4.98 4.00
CA THR A 96 14.58 -5.78 5.12
C THR A 96 14.08 -7.22 5.02
N ALA A 97 14.71 -8.14 5.74
CA ALA A 97 14.21 -9.50 5.85
C ALA A 97 12.91 -9.56 6.67
N ARG A 98 12.83 -8.72 7.71
CA ARG A 98 11.70 -8.59 8.62
C ARG A 98 11.40 -7.12 8.89
N ALA A 99 10.12 -6.79 9.12
CA ALA A 99 9.71 -5.42 9.40
C ALA A 99 10.17 -4.89 10.76
N ASP A 100 10.46 -5.78 11.72
CA ASP A 100 10.98 -5.43 13.05
C ASP A 100 12.47 -5.04 13.06
N GLU A 101 13.16 -5.15 11.92
CA GLU A 101 14.49 -4.55 11.73
C GLU A 101 14.46 -3.03 11.54
N LEU A 102 13.26 -2.46 11.37
CA LEU A 102 13.07 -1.02 11.28
C LEU A 102 12.92 -0.40 12.67
N THR A 103 13.70 0.63 12.95
CA THR A 103 13.56 1.39 14.18
C THR A 103 12.34 2.31 14.14
N ASN A 104 11.85 2.71 15.32
CA ASN A 104 10.77 3.69 15.40
C ASN A 104 11.16 5.05 14.76
N ASP A 105 12.44 5.42 14.82
CA ASP A 105 12.92 6.67 14.21
C ASP A 105 12.94 6.58 12.68
N GLU A 106 13.29 5.42 12.12
CA GLU A 106 13.16 5.19 10.68
C GLU A 106 11.70 5.28 10.22
N LEU A 107 10.77 4.71 11.00
CA LEU A 107 9.34 4.79 10.72
C LEU A 107 8.83 6.24 10.82
N ARG A 108 9.24 7.01 11.83
CA ARG A 108 8.89 8.45 11.95
C ARG A 108 9.46 9.27 10.79
N ALA A 109 10.73 9.08 10.46
CA ALA A 109 11.38 9.76 9.34
C ALA A 109 10.73 9.35 7.99
N GLY A 110 10.41 8.07 7.82
CA GLY A 110 9.67 7.55 6.68
C GLY A 110 8.27 8.16 6.58
N GLY A 111 7.58 8.29 7.71
CA GLY A 111 6.28 8.94 7.80
C GLY A 111 6.30 10.39 7.31
N LYS A 112 7.30 11.18 7.68
CA LYS A 112 7.48 12.56 7.19
C LYS A 112 7.69 12.59 5.66
N ARG A 113 8.51 11.68 5.12
CA ARG A 113 8.69 11.56 3.66
C ARG A 113 7.41 11.14 2.96
N LEU A 114 6.68 10.16 3.52
CA LEU A 114 5.40 9.72 2.98
C LEU A 114 4.37 10.85 3.02
N GLU A 115 4.33 11.66 4.06
CA GLU A 115 3.42 12.81 4.15
C GLU A 115 3.70 13.83 3.03
N ALA A 116 4.97 14.11 2.73
CA ALA A 116 5.34 14.95 1.60
C ALA A 116 4.90 14.35 0.25
N LYS A 117 5.09 13.04 0.05
CA LYS A 117 4.59 12.31 -1.13
C LYS A 117 3.06 12.43 -1.24
N VAL A 118 2.33 12.23 -0.13
CA VAL A 118 0.86 12.33 -0.10
C VAL A 118 0.40 13.75 -0.42
N LYS A 119 1.07 14.79 0.09
CA LYS A 119 0.78 16.19 -0.28
C LYS A 119 0.97 16.44 -1.79
N LEU A 120 2.03 15.90 -2.37
CA LEU A 120 2.34 16.05 -3.79
C LEU A 120 1.33 15.35 -4.70
N TRP A 121 1.02 14.07 -4.41
CA TRP A 121 0.13 13.25 -5.25
C TRP A 121 -1.34 13.45 -4.92
N ALA A 122 -1.64 13.95 -3.74
CA ALA A 122 -2.98 14.29 -3.25
C ALA A 122 -4.04 13.20 -3.53
N PRO A 123 -3.81 11.91 -3.18
CA PRO A 123 -4.82 10.88 -3.34
C PRO A 123 -6.05 11.22 -2.50
N THR A 124 -7.21 10.64 -2.85
CA THR A 124 -8.41 10.82 -2.00
C THR A 124 -8.20 10.18 -0.63
N VAL A 125 -7.60 8.99 -0.62
CA VAL A 125 -7.30 8.24 0.61
C VAL A 125 -5.86 7.73 0.55
N VAL A 126 -5.11 7.85 1.66
CA VAL A 126 -3.92 7.06 1.91
C VAL A 126 -4.28 5.92 2.86
N ALA A 127 -4.10 4.67 2.40
CA ALA A 127 -4.44 3.47 3.15
C ALA A 127 -3.16 2.82 3.69
N PHE A 128 -2.92 2.94 5.00
CA PHE A 128 -1.80 2.30 5.68
C PHE A 128 -2.06 0.81 5.84
N VAL A 129 -1.19 -0.01 5.30
CA VAL A 129 -1.29 -1.48 5.33
C VAL A 129 -0.47 -2.02 6.50
N GLY A 130 -1.02 -1.86 7.71
CA GLY A 130 -0.40 -2.23 8.98
C GLY A 130 -0.66 -1.19 10.07
N ILE A 131 -1.32 -1.59 11.16
CA ILE A 131 -1.69 -0.68 12.25
C ILE A 131 -0.48 -0.22 13.09
N GLY A 132 0.49 -1.09 13.33
CA GLY A 132 1.66 -0.75 14.15
C GLY A 132 2.46 0.43 13.58
N PRO A 133 2.91 0.37 12.33
CA PRO A 133 3.58 1.49 11.67
C PRO A 133 2.74 2.76 11.63
N TYR A 134 1.42 2.66 11.38
CA TYR A 134 0.56 3.84 11.42
C TYR A 134 0.59 4.53 12.78
N ARG A 135 0.51 3.78 13.88
CA ARG A 135 0.56 4.34 15.25
C ARG A 135 1.86 5.09 15.51
N ILE A 136 2.99 4.59 15.01
CA ILE A 136 4.30 5.23 15.15
C ILE A 136 4.39 6.50 14.30
N VAL A 137 3.93 6.43 13.04
CA VAL A 137 3.98 7.53 12.07
C VAL A 137 3.04 8.67 12.47
N SER A 138 1.83 8.36 12.94
CA SER A 138 0.82 9.34 13.32
C SER A 138 0.94 9.84 14.76
N GLY A 139 1.62 9.08 15.64
CA GLY A 139 1.64 9.32 17.08
C GLY A 139 0.35 8.92 17.81
N ILE A 140 -0.64 8.35 17.10
CA ILE A 140 -1.95 7.97 17.66
C ILE A 140 -1.88 6.52 18.16
N LYS A 141 -1.64 6.35 19.45
CA LYS A 141 -1.41 5.03 20.08
C LYS A 141 -2.65 4.12 20.05
N ASP A 142 -3.84 4.69 20.16
CA ASP A 142 -5.14 4.00 20.19
C ASP A 142 -5.81 3.87 18.81
N ALA A 143 -5.09 4.19 17.74
CA ALA A 143 -5.60 4.06 16.37
C ALA A 143 -6.13 2.64 16.12
N ARG A 144 -7.24 2.55 15.39
CA ARG A 144 -7.90 1.28 15.04
C ARG A 144 -7.95 1.11 13.52
N VAL A 145 -8.26 -0.09 13.07
CA VAL A 145 -8.54 -0.38 11.66
C VAL A 145 -9.75 0.42 11.18
N GLY A 146 -9.72 0.87 9.93
CA GLY A 146 -10.76 1.70 9.32
C GLY A 146 -10.36 3.16 9.13
N LEU A 147 -11.37 4.01 8.91
CA LEU A 147 -11.20 5.46 8.71
C LEU A 147 -10.63 6.13 9.97
N GLN A 148 -9.63 6.96 9.80
CA GLN A 148 -9.04 7.75 10.88
C GLN A 148 -9.66 9.16 10.92
N LYS A 149 -9.75 9.73 12.14
CA LYS A 149 -10.26 11.11 12.34
C LYS A 149 -9.33 12.14 11.68
N ASN A 150 -8.03 11.97 11.84
CA ASN A 150 -7.02 12.88 11.34
C ASN A 150 -6.71 12.61 9.86
N ARG A 151 -6.47 13.67 9.11
CA ARG A 151 -5.93 13.57 7.75
C ARG A 151 -4.42 13.33 7.80
N PHE A 152 -3.89 12.77 6.73
CA PHE A 152 -2.46 12.57 6.55
C PHE A 152 -2.05 13.23 5.21
N GLY A 153 -1.18 14.21 5.27
CA GLY A 153 -0.78 14.97 4.09
C GLY A 153 -1.94 15.64 3.31
N GLY A 154 -3.03 15.98 4.01
CA GLY A 154 -4.25 16.54 3.40
C GLY A 154 -5.26 15.50 2.90
N SER A 155 -4.86 14.24 2.69
CA SER A 155 -5.71 13.13 2.30
C SER A 155 -6.41 12.50 3.50
N HIS A 156 -7.52 11.80 3.27
CA HIS A 156 -8.08 10.94 4.32
C HIS A 156 -7.11 9.81 4.63
N ALA A 157 -6.94 9.48 5.90
CA ALA A 157 -6.15 8.34 6.34
C ALA A 157 -7.07 7.15 6.66
N TRP A 158 -6.69 5.98 6.19
CA TRP A 158 -7.37 4.72 6.47
C TRP A 158 -6.33 3.69 6.93
N VAL A 159 -6.68 2.85 7.88
CA VAL A 159 -5.80 1.78 8.36
C VAL A 159 -6.39 0.43 7.99
N LEU A 160 -5.58 -0.40 7.34
CA LEU A 160 -5.85 -1.80 7.05
C LEU A 160 -4.94 -2.70 7.90
N PRO A 161 -5.35 -3.93 8.19
CA PRO A 161 -4.46 -4.92 8.78
C PRO A 161 -3.27 -5.23 7.85
N ASN A 162 -2.18 -5.71 8.43
CA ASN A 162 -1.06 -6.24 7.65
C ASN A 162 -1.49 -7.52 6.92
N PRO A 163 -1.44 -7.60 5.57
CA PRO A 163 -1.87 -8.75 4.78
C PRO A 163 -0.80 -9.85 4.72
N SER A 164 0.26 -9.76 5.50
CA SER A 164 1.27 -10.82 5.58
C SER A 164 0.62 -12.16 5.91
N GLY A 165 1.01 -13.22 5.19
CA GLY A 165 0.57 -14.58 5.48
C GLY A 165 0.91 -15.07 6.90
N LEU A 166 1.87 -14.39 7.57
CA LEU A 166 2.24 -14.65 8.96
C LEU A 166 1.27 -14.01 9.98
N ASN A 167 0.36 -13.15 9.53
CA ASN A 167 -0.62 -12.51 10.42
C ASN A 167 -1.82 -13.44 10.64
N ALA A 168 -1.85 -14.16 11.76
CA ALA A 168 -2.92 -15.09 12.11
C ALA A 168 -4.25 -14.41 12.52
N HIS A 169 -4.20 -13.13 12.92
CA HIS A 169 -5.38 -12.43 13.48
C HIS A 169 -6.46 -12.10 12.44
N TYR A 170 -6.11 -11.99 11.16
CA TYR A 170 -7.07 -11.66 10.12
C TYR A 170 -7.13 -12.74 9.06
N GLN A 171 -8.25 -13.44 9.01
CA GLN A 171 -8.54 -14.45 7.98
C GLN A 171 -8.83 -13.79 6.62
N PRO A 172 -8.72 -14.50 5.50
CA PRO A 172 -8.94 -13.93 4.15
C PRO A 172 -10.29 -13.23 3.99
N ALA A 173 -11.38 -13.79 4.54
CA ALA A 173 -12.70 -13.19 4.46
C ALA A 173 -12.78 -11.84 5.19
N ALA A 174 -12.17 -11.72 6.37
CA ALA A 174 -12.11 -10.48 7.11
C ALA A 174 -11.28 -9.41 6.37
N LEU A 175 -10.17 -9.81 5.74
CA LEU A 175 -9.39 -8.91 4.89
C LEU A 175 -10.21 -8.42 3.69
N ALA A 176 -10.91 -9.32 3.01
CA ALA A 176 -11.79 -8.98 1.87
C ALA A 176 -12.84 -7.94 2.26
N GLN A 177 -13.51 -8.13 3.41
CA GLN A 177 -14.50 -7.19 3.92
C GLN A 177 -13.88 -5.81 4.19
N LEU A 178 -12.75 -5.74 4.90
CA LEU A 178 -12.10 -4.47 5.24
C LEU A 178 -11.58 -3.71 4.00
N PHE A 179 -11.11 -4.44 2.98
CA PHE A 179 -10.75 -3.82 1.70
C PHE A 179 -12.00 -3.34 0.95
N GLY A 180 -13.11 -4.11 0.99
CA GLY A 180 -14.40 -3.72 0.43
C GLY A 180 -14.96 -2.44 1.05
N ASP A 181 -14.91 -2.32 2.38
CA ASP A 181 -15.35 -1.14 3.12
C ASP A 181 -14.55 0.10 2.69
N LEU A 182 -13.21 -0.03 2.62
CA LEU A 182 -12.35 1.03 2.09
C LEU A 182 -12.75 1.42 0.68
N ARG A 183 -12.94 0.45 -0.23
CA ARG A 183 -13.30 0.71 -1.63
C ARG A 183 -14.58 1.51 -1.75
N VAL A 184 -15.64 1.06 -1.08
CA VAL A 184 -16.95 1.72 -1.12
C VAL A 184 -16.83 3.15 -0.64
N TRP A 185 -16.22 3.35 0.52
CA TRP A 185 -16.06 4.66 1.12
C TRP A 185 -15.16 5.59 0.27
N ALA A 186 -13.99 5.12 -0.16
CA ALA A 186 -13.04 5.90 -0.93
C ALA A 186 -13.60 6.34 -2.29
N THR A 187 -14.31 5.44 -2.98
CA THR A 187 -14.98 5.77 -4.25
C THR A 187 -16.04 6.85 -4.08
N ALA A 188 -16.85 6.77 -3.02
CA ALA A 188 -17.86 7.79 -2.72
C ALA A 188 -17.20 9.16 -2.43
N GLN A 189 -16.10 9.19 -1.65
CA GLN A 189 -15.37 10.44 -1.37
C GLN A 189 -14.72 11.02 -2.63
N HIS A 190 -14.14 10.17 -3.47
CA HIS A 190 -13.54 10.61 -4.72
C HIS A 190 -14.56 11.27 -5.65
N LYS A 191 -15.73 10.66 -5.83
CA LYS A 191 -16.84 11.24 -6.61
C LYS A 191 -17.28 12.62 -6.06
N ARG A 192 -17.38 12.76 -4.73
CA ARG A 192 -17.70 14.04 -4.07
C ARG A 192 -16.63 15.10 -4.33
N ARG A 193 -15.35 14.71 -4.29
CA ARG A 193 -14.22 15.60 -4.57
C ARG A 193 -14.22 16.08 -6.02
N GLN A 194 -14.52 15.21 -6.99
CA GLN A 194 -14.62 15.58 -8.40
C GLN A 194 -15.74 16.60 -8.66
N LYS A 195 -16.92 16.42 -8.03
CA LYS A 195 -18.04 17.36 -8.16
C LYS A 195 -17.74 18.76 -7.59
N LYS A 196 -16.79 18.88 -6.66
CA LYS A 196 -16.40 20.17 -6.04
C LYS A 196 -15.26 20.89 -6.78
N ARG A 197 -14.63 20.26 -7.77
CA ARG A 197 -13.63 20.93 -8.61
C ARG A 197 -14.35 21.89 -9.54
N PRO A 198 -13.95 23.19 -9.60
CA PRO A 198 -14.50 24.10 -10.61
C PRO A 198 -14.20 23.52 -11.99
N ILE A 199 -15.16 23.69 -12.89
CA ILE A 199 -14.96 23.41 -14.33
C ILE A 199 -13.95 24.44 -14.80
N SER A 200 -12.73 24.02 -15.09
CA SER A 200 -11.65 24.85 -15.68
C SER A 200 -11.87 24.98 -17.16
#